data_c03a12c4ab4d7331bdde9d426745a14f
#
_entry.id   c03a12c4ab4d7331bdde9d426745a14f
#
_cell.length_a   1.000
_cell.length_b   1.000
_cell.length_c   1.000
_cell.angle_alpha   90.00
_cell.angle_beta   90.00
_cell.angle_gamma   90.00
#
_symmetry.space_group_name_H-M   'P 1'
#
loop_
_entity.id
_entity.type
_entity.pdbx_description
1 polymer ?
#
loop_
_entity_poly.entity_id
_entity_poly.type
_entity_poly.pdbx_seq_one_letter_code
_entity_poly.pdbx_strand_id
1 'polypeptide(L)'
;MNKQVIQKWIKNAKPNESIIYYTGHMVEDREWALTNKEEIKQTANTFMRAAQQGEIDLFQNKIKEGDQSHKPIYEYIARKLKNEREKSNNNR
;
A
#
# COMPACT_ATOMS: atom_id res chain seq x y z
N MET A 1 9.68 3.93 0.58
CA MET A 1 9.14 4.90 1.57
C MET A 1 9.49 4.45 2.97
N ASN A 2 9.89 5.37 3.83
CA ASN A 2 10.10 4.98 5.21
C ASN A 2 8.79 5.01 6.00
N LYS A 3 8.81 4.38 7.16
CA LYS A 3 7.64 4.22 8.00
C LYS A 3 7.01 5.56 8.40
N GLN A 4 7.83 6.55 8.71
CA GLN A 4 7.35 7.85 9.15
C GLN A 4 6.61 8.58 8.04
N VAL A 5 7.11 8.52 6.82
CA VAL A 5 6.46 9.12 5.66
C VAL A 5 5.10 8.47 5.41
N ILE A 6 5.05 7.15 5.50
CA ILE A 6 3.81 6.41 5.30
C ILE A 6 2.78 6.78 6.37
N GLN A 7 3.19 6.78 7.63
CA GLN A 7 2.29 7.11 8.73
C GLN A 7 1.76 8.53 8.62
N LYS A 8 2.60 9.45 8.21
CA LYS A 8 2.20 10.84 7.99
C LYS A 8 1.15 10.94 6.88
N TRP A 9 1.37 10.20 5.77
CA TRP A 9 0.40 10.20 4.69
C TRP A 9 -0.95 9.64 5.16
N ILE A 10 -0.93 8.51 5.87
CA ILE A 10 -2.16 7.87 6.35
C ILE A 10 -2.92 8.82 7.26
N LYS A 11 -2.21 9.51 8.14
CA LYS A 11 -2.82 10.45 9.09
C LYS A 11 -3.44 11.65 8.39
N ASN A 12 -2.79 12.17 7.39
CA ASN A 12 -3.17 13.44 6.76
C ASN A 12 -4.00 13.30 5.49
N ALA A 13 -4.07 12.11 4.91
CA ALA A 13 -4.82 11.89 3.69
C ALA A 13 -6.32 12.10 3.94
N LYS A 14 -6.99 12.66 2.96
CA LYS A 14 -8.44 12.83 2.99
C LYS A 14 -9.12 11.52 2.61
N PRO A 15 -10.35 11.28 3.05
CA PRO A 15 -11.10 10.09 2.62
C PRO A 15 -11.12 9.98 1.10
N ASN A 16 -10.87 8.78 0.61
CA ASN A 16 -10.79 8.44 -0.81
C ASN A 16 -9.54 8.93 -1.53
N GLU A 17 -8.66 9.65 -0.86
CA GLU A 17 -7.36 9.99 -1.42
C GLU A 17 -6.52 8.72 -1.54
N SER A 18 -5.79 8.57 -2.64
CA SER A 18 -4.99 7.38 -2.89
C SER A 18 -3.56 7.73 -3.25
N ILE A 19 -2.68 6.75 -3.09
CA ILE A 19 -1.27 6.87 -3.42
C ILE A 19 -0.80 5.55 -4.01
N ILE A 20 0.05 5.63 -5.04
CA ILE A 20 0.77 4.45 -5.53
C ILE A 20 2.03 4.35 -4.68
N TYR A 21 2.11 3.30 -3.87
CA TYR A 21 3.23 3.18 -2.94
C TYR A 21 4.32 2.24 -3.43
N TYR A 22 4.06 1.48 -4.47
CA TYR A 22 5.06 0.61 -5.06
C TYR A 22 4.65 0.25 -6.48
N THR A 23 5.64 0.10 -7.36
CA THR A 23 5.45 -0.40 -8.72
C THR A 23 6.43 -1.53 -8.95
N GLY A 24 5.94 -2.71 -9.35
CA GLY A 24 6.76 -3.88 -9.56
C GLY A 24 5.99 -5.15 -9.26
N HIS A 25 6.68 -6.18 -8.81
CA HIS A 25 6.08 -7.43 -8.36
C HIS A 25 6.45 -7.62 -6.89
N MET A 26 5.63 -7.07 -6.01
CA MET A 26 5.99 -6.93 -4.60
C MET A 26 6.32 -8.25 -3.90
N VAL A 27 5.56 -9.32 -4.20
CA VAL A 27 5.81 -10.62 -3.55
C VAL A 27 7.22 -11.11 -3.85
N GLU A 28 7.65 -10.98 -5.12
CA GLU A 28 9.00 -11.38 -5.50
C GLU A 28 10.03 -10.38 -4.99
N ASP A 29 9.74 -9.09 -5.15
CA ASP A 29 10.72 -8.04 -4.88
C ASP A 29 11.10 -7.97 -3.40
N ARG A 30 10.15 -8.16 -2.50
CA ARG A 30 10.46 -8.11 -1.07
C ARG A 30 11.31 -9.29 -0.60
N GLU A 31 11.34 -10.37 -1.39
CA GLU A 31 12.16 -11.55 -1.06
C GLU A 31 13.49 -11.57 -1.82
N TRP A 32 13.47 -11.10 -3.06
CA TRP A 32 14.58 -11.35 -4.00
C TRP A 32 15.22 -10.09 -4.59
N ALA A 33 14.75 -8.89 -4.22
CA ALA A 33 15.39 -7.68 -4.72
C ALA A 33 16.86 -7.63 -4.33
N LEU A 34 17.72 -7.23 -5.26
CA LEU A 34 19.13 -7.10 -5.01
C LEU A 34 19.45 -5.92 -4.10
N THR A 35 18.63 -4.86 -4.19
CA THR A 35 18.77 -3.68 -3.35
C THR A 35 17.40 -3.32 -2.80
N ASN A 36 17.35 -2.54 -1.75
CA ASN A 36 16.11 -2.02 -1.18
C ASN A 36 15.14 -3.07 -0.65
N LYS A 37 15.62 -4.32 -0.48
CA LYS A 37 14.77 -5.41 -0.02
C LYS A 37 14.10 -5.09 1.32
N GLU A 38 14.85 -4.58 2.26
CA GLU A 38 14.31 -4.25 3.58
C GLU A 38 13.34 -3.08 3.51
N GLU A 39 13.63 -2.10 2.68
CA GLU A 39 12.72 -0.97 2.48
C GLU A 39 11.41 -1.43 1.86
N ILE A 40 11.45 -2.32 0.88
CA ILE A 40 10.25 -2.87 0.25
C ILE A 40 9.41 -3.62 1.28
N LYS A 41 10.05 -4.46 2.10
CA LYS A 41 9.37 -5.19 3.17
C LYS A 41 8.73 -4.24 4.17
N GLN A 42 9.45 -3.23 4.60
CA GLN A 42 8.95 -2.28 5.58
C GLN A 42 7.74 -1.51 5.02
N THR A 43 7.84 -1.08 3.78
CA THR A 43 6.73 -0.39 3.10
C THR A 43 5.50 -1.29 3.05
N ALA A 44 5.66 -2.52 2.56
CA ALA A 44 4.56 -3.47 2.45
C ALA A 44 3.92 -3.74 3.81
N ASN A 45 4.74 -3.97 4.83
CA ASN A 45 4.23 -4.30 6.17
C ASN A 45 3.51 -3.13 6.81
N THR A 46 4.01 -1.91 6.62
CA THR A 46 3.40 -0.72 7.20
C THR A 46 2.01 -0.47 6.61
N PHE A 47 1.88 -0.58 5.28
CA PHE A 47 0.58 -0.43 4.63
C PHE A 47 -0.37 -1.57 4.99
N MET A 48 0.14 -2.80 5.05
CA MET A 48 -0.67 -3.95 5.42
C MET A 48 -1.25 -3.80 6.82
N ARG A 49 -0.44 -3.34 7.76
CA ARG A 49 -0.90 -3.13 9.13
C ARG A 49 -1.99 -2.07 9.20
N ALA A 50 -1.82 -0.97 8.47
CA ALA A 50 -2.84 0.07 8.42
C ALA A 50 -4.14 -0.44 7.81
N ALA A 51 -4.04 -1.31 6.79
CA ALA A 51 -5.22 -1.92 6.19
C ALA A 51 -5.93 -2.84 7.18
N GLN A 52 -5.18 -3.61 7.95
CA GLN A 52 -5.74 -4.49 8.98
C GLN A 52 -6.45 -3.69 10.07
N GLN A 53 -6.01 -2.48 10.32
CA GLN A 53 -6.63 -1.58 11.29
C GLN A 53 -7.82 -0.81 10.72
N GLY A 54 -8.14 -1.00 9.46
CA GLY A 54 -9.28 -0.34 8.84
C GLY A 54 -9.05 1.10 8.43
N GLU A 55 -7.80 1.54 8.40
CA GLU A 55 -7.49 2.92 8.04
C GLU A 55 -7.44 3.15 6.54
N ILE A 56 -7.07 2.13 5.78
CA ILE A 56 -6.92 2.20 4.33
C ILE A 56 -7.38 0.91 3.68
N ASP A 57 -7.66 0.99 2.38
CA ASP A 57 -7.81 -0.18 1.51
C ASP A 57 -6.57 -0.31 0.64
N LEU A 58 -6.22 -1.55 0.31
CA LEU A 58 -5.11 -1.83 -0.58
C LEU A 58 -5.62 -2.44 -1.88
N PHE A 59 -5.10 -1.95 -2.98
CA PHE A 59 -5.43 -2.43 -4.33
C PHE A 59 -4.16 -2.70 -5.11
N GLN A 60 -4.29 -3.52 -6.13
CA GLN A 60 -3.22 -3.64 -7.11
C GLN A 60 -3.82 -3.58 -8.51
N ASN A 61 -3.09 -2.97 -9.41
CA ASN A 61 -3.49 -2.80 -10.78
C ASN A 61 -2.37 -3.30 -11.68
N LYS A 62 -2.66 -4.31 -12.51
CA LYS A 62 -1.65 -4.86 -13.40
C LYS A 62 -1.44 -3.89 -14.56
N ILE A 63 -0.21 -3.39 -14.71
CA ILE A 63 0.12 -2.45 -15.77
C ILE A 63 0.95 -3.07 -16.88
N LYS A 64 1.50 -4.27 -16.66
CA LYS A 64 2.25 -4.98 -17.69
C LYS A 64 2.08 -6.47 -17.49
N GLU A 65 1.75 -7.18 -18.57
CA GLU A 65 1.64 -8.63 -18.56
C GLU A 65 3.01 -9.26 -18.37
N GLY A 66 3.04 -10.38 -17.66
CA GLY A 66 4.25 -11.18 -17.57
C GLY A 66 4.41 -12.08 -18.81
N ASP A 67 5.57 -12.66 -18.94
CA ASP A 67 5.84 -13.67 -19.95
C ASP A 67 6.73 -14.76 -19.33
N GLN A 68 7.33 -15.62 -20.17
CA GLN A 68 8.15 -16.71 -19.65
C GLN A 68 9.40 -16.22 -18.91
N SER A 69 9.89 -15.03 -19.25
CA SER A 69 11.12 -14.48 -18.69
C SER A 69 10.89 -13.38 -17.67
N HIS A 70 9.69 -12.81 -17.62
CA HIS A 70 9.41 -11.63 -16.80
C HIS A 70 8.11 -11.80 -16.05
N LYS A 71 8.10 -11.41 -14.78
CA LYS A 71 6.88 -11.36 -13.97
C LYS A 71 6.01 -10.18 -14.39
N PRO A 72 4.69 -10.28 -14.19
CA PRO A 72 3.82 -9.12 -14.41
C PRO A 72 4.21 -7.98 -13.49
N ILE A 73 3.92 -6.77 -13.92
CA ILE A 73 4.19 -5.57 -13.14
C ILE A 73 2.87 -4.96 -12.69
N TYR A 74 2.80 -4.63 -11.41
CA TYR A 74 1.62 -4.04 -10.78
C TYR A 74 1.94 -2.69 -10.17
N GLU A 75 0.93 -1.83 -10.14
CA GLU A 75 0.93 -0.68 -9.23
C GLU A 75 0.20 -1.11 -7.96
N TYR A 76 0.81 -0.86 -6.83
CA TYR A 76 0.21 -1.14 -5.52
C TYR A 76 -0.28 0.18 -4.95
N ILE A 77 -1.58 0.24 -4.66
CA ILE A 77 -2.28 1.47 -4.35
C ILE A 77 -2.90 1.37 -2.96
N ALA A 78 -2.73 2.42 -2.18
CA ALA A 78 -3.42 2.57 -0.90
C ALA A 78 -4.45 3.69 -1.02
N ARG A 79 -5.66 3.47 -0.53
CA ARG A 79 -6.72 4.48 -0.52
C ARG A 79 -7.18 4.70 0.91
N LYS A 80 -7.22 5.97 1.31
CA LYS A 80 -7.67 6.35 2.65
C LYS A 80 -9.17 6.09 2.79
N LEU A 81 -9.54 5.40 3.86
CA LEU A 81 -10.94 5.17 4.20
C LEU A 81 -11.44 6.27 5.12
N LYS A 82 -12.75 6.34 5.27
CA LYS A 82 -13.34 7.22 6.26
C LYS A 82 -12.90 6.77 7.64
N ASN A 83 -12.71 7.73 8.52
CA ASN A 83 -12.40 7.44 9.89
C ASN A 83 -13.53 6.61 10.49
N GLU A 84 -13.20 5.46 11.07
CA GLU A 84 -14.18 4.56 11.67
C GLU A 84 -14.96 5.23 12.78
N ARG A 85 -14.29 6.09 13.52
CA ARG A 85 -14.89 6.84 14.62
C ARG A 85 -15.96 7.79 14.11
N GLU A 86 -15.70 8.50 13.02
CA GLU A 86 -16.70 9.38 12.40
C GLU A 86 -17.90 8.59 11.91
N LYS A 87 -17.62 7.46 11.29
CA LYS A 87 -18.66 6.58 10.78
C LYS A 87 -19.57 6.10 11.91
N SER A 88 -18.99 5.72 13.03
CA SER A 88 -19.72 5.31 14.21
C SER A 88 -20.61 6.42 14.72
N ASN A 89 -20.09 7.62 14.80
CA ASN A 89 -20.84 8.78 15.28
C ASN A 89 -22.02 9.13 14.38
N ASN A 90 -21.83 8.97 13.09
CA ASN A 90 -22.86 9.29 12.11
C ASN A 90 -24.03 8.32 12.14
N ASN A 91 -23.83 7.15 12.69
CA ASN A 91 -24.85 6.12 12.74
C ASN A 91 -25.76 6.20 13.97
N ARG A 92 -25.61 7.23 14.74
CA ARG A 92 -26.38 7.38 15.99
C ARG A 92 -27.55 8.34 15.89
#